data_712053931ccd18ddc4a60c985218d485
#
_entry.id   712053931ccd18ddc4a60c985218d485
#
_cell.length_a   1.000
_cell.length_b   1.000
_cell.length_c   1.000
_cell.angle_alpha   90.00
_cell.angle_beta   90.00
_cell.angle_gamma   90.00
#
_symmetry.space_group_name_H-M   'P 1'
#
loop_
_entity.id
_entity.type
_entity.pdbx_description
1 polymer ?
#
loop_
_entity_poly.entity_id
_entity_poly.type
_entity_poly.pdbx_seq_one_letter_code
_entity_poly.pdbx_strand_id
1 'polypeptide(L)'
;MEYRSTAAHAEIARRLRAARRPFVTTHFKPDGDALGSVLALSRALAGLGAQVDAAVAGPIDRTILGLASEGEFRHAARGPVEPREGCDLAVVLDTGAESQLEHCRDWLRAHPDLVVGIDHHANGSAIAPVRLVDASCASCTQLLVEVLDELGVPLAPAGGRRMRRTIAEAVFAGLATDTGWFRFSGADDRVYQLGARLLAAGVDKDALFRMLEQGDAPGRLALVARALSSIDYCCDGRVAVMRLMRRDFEATGTGVDDLAGLVNEPMSVGTVEVSVLLTESDPTLVKASFRSKPPAVAGGTFVDVNHLAGHFDGGGHVHAAGARVAGSMDEAAARVRAACASYFESAGDAGAASGAGDTV
;
A
#
# COMPACT_ATOMS: atom_id res chain seq x y z
N MET A 1 17.35 14.88 -4.98
CA MET A 1 17.57 14.16 -6.27
C MET A 1 16.22 13.58 -6.63
N GLU A 2 15.75 13.83 -7.85
CA GLU A 2 14.45 13.33 -8.28
C GLU A 2 14.43 11.79 -8.31
N TYR A 3 13.38 11.17 -7.78
CA TYR A 3 13.22 9.71 -7.76
C TYR A 3 12.66 9.26 -9.11
N ARG A 4 13.52 8.71 -9.97
CA ARG A 4 13.19 8.28 -11.33
C ARG A 4 14.04 7.11 -11.77
N SER A 5 13.64 6.48 -12.87
CA SER A 5 14.41 5.39 -13.49
C SER A 5 15.86 5.78 -13.75
N THR A 6 16.76 4.87 -13.46
CA THR A 6 18.18 4.93 -13.85
C THR A 6 18.53 3.84 -14.87
N ALA A 7 17.59 2.89 -15.10
CA ALA A 7 17.74 1.80 -16.06
C ALA A 7 16.44 1.60 -16.85
N ALA A 8 16.54 1.08 -18.07
CA ALA A 8 15.40 0.66 -18.87
C ALA A 8 14.99 -0.78 -18.54
N HIS A 9 13.79 -1.19 -18.95
CA HIS A 9 13.24 -2.56 -18.78
C HIS A 9 14.22 -3.64 -19.22
N ALA A 10 14.84 -3.48 -20.40
CA ALA A 10 15.79 -4.44 -20.94
C ALA A 10 17.05 -4.62 -20.06
N GLU A 11 17.54 -3.56 -19.41
CA GLU A 11 18.67 -3.65 -18.47
C GLU A 11 18.28 -4.40 -17.20
N ILE A 12 17.09 -4.10 -16.63
CA ILE A 12 16.55 -4.82 -15.48
C ILE A 12 16.38 -6.31 -15.84
N ALA A 13 15.73 -6.61 -16.95
CA ALA A 13 15.52 -7.98 -17.42
C ALA A 13 16.85 -8.72 -17.64
N ARG A 14 17.87 -8.06 -18.20
CA ARG A 14 19.20 -8.64 -18.37
C ARG A 14 19.84 -9.02 -17.04
N ARG A 15 19.77 -8.15 -16.01
CA ARG A 15 20.31 -8.43 -14.67
C ARG A 15 19.55 -9.58 -14.00
N LEU A 16 18.23 -9.57 -14.06
CA LEU A 16 17.38 -10.63 -13.52
C LEU A 16 17.68 -11.98 -14.17
N ARG A 17 17.87 -12.02 -15.50
CA ARG A 17 18.20 -13.25 -16.25
C ARG A 17 19.59 -13.82 -15.88
N ALA A 18 20.54 -12.96 -15.54
CA ALA A 18 21.89 -13.36 -15.16
C ALA A 18 21.97 -13.89 -13.72
N ALA A 19 21.05 -13.51 -12.86
CA ALA A 19 21.04 -13.88 -11.44
C ALA A 19 20.84 -15.38 -11.23
N ARG A 20 21.63 -15.97 -10.36
CA ARG A 20 21.54 -17.38 -9.98
C ARG A 20 20.97 -17.58 -8.58
N ARG A 21 21.23 -16.64 -7.69
CA ARG A 21 20.80 -16.64 -6.28
C ARG A 21 20.23 -15.27 -5.90
N PRO A 22 19.16 -14.81 -6.57
CA PRO A 22 18.56 -13.53 -6.28
C PRO A 22 17.86 -13.53 -4.93
N PHE A 23 18.03 -12.45 -4.19
CA PHE A 23 17.21 -12.07 -3.04
C PHE A 23 16.09 -11.15 -3.52
N VAL A 24 14.83 -11.44 -3.17
CA VAL A 24 13.67 -10.65 -3.57
C VAL A 24 12.94 -10.20 -2.31
N THR A 25 12.75 -8.89 -2.17
CA THR A 25 12.12 -8.29 -1.00
C THR A 25 11.28 -7.07 -1.36
N THR A 26 10.55 -6.56 -0.38
CA THR A 26 9.68 -5.39 -0.50
C THR A 26 9.66 -4.62 0.82
N HIS A 27 8.80 -3.62 0.92
CA HIS A 27 8.66 -2.79 2.11
C HIS A 27 8.19 -3.56 3.36
N PHE A 28 8.50 -3.00 4.53
CA PHE A 28 7.96 -3.48 5.81
C PHE A 28 6.44 -3.39 5.82
N LYS A 29 5.77 -4.45 6.32
CA LYS A 29 4.31 -4.59 6.31
C LYS A 29 3.75 -4.59 4.88
N PRO A 30 4.09 -5.62 4.09
CA PRO A 30 3.67 -5.71 2.69
C PRO A 30 2.15 -5.74 2.56
N ASP A 31 1.65 -5.04 1.57
CA ASP A 31 0.27 -5.13 1.09
C ASP A 31 0.12 -6.11 -0.07
N GLY A 32 -0.99 -6.04 -0.80
CA GLY A 32 -1.28 -6.96 -1.90
C GLY A 32 -0.38 -6.75 -3.11
N ASP A 33 0.03 -5.51 -3.42
CA ASP A 33 0.92 -5.22 -4.54
C ASP A 33 2.36 -5.61 -4.21
N ALA A 34 2.82 -5.28 -3.01
CA ALA A 34 4.14 -5.67 -2.51
C ALA A 34 4.32 -7.19 -2.50
N LEU A 35 3.41 -7.93 -1.88
CA LEU A 35 3.49 -9.39 -1.83
C LEU A 35 3.26 -10.02 -3.20
N GLY A 36 2.31 -9.49 -3.98
CA GLY A 36 2.05 -9.91 -5.35
C GLY A 36 3.28 -9.79 -6.24
N SER A 37 3.99 -8.65 -6.15
CA SER A 37 5.24 -8.39 -6.86
C SER A 37 6.35 -9.37 -6.47
N VAL A 38 6.55 -9.59 -5.16
CA VAL A 38 7.53 -10.57 -4.66
C VAL A 38 7.23 -11.97 -5.18
N LEU A 39 5.99 -12.42 -5.10
CA LEU A 39 5.59 -13.76 -5.55
C LEU A 39 5.69 -13.90 -7.08
N ALA A 40 5.23 -12.91 -7.83
CA ALA A 40 5.28 -12.95 -9.30
C ALA A 40 6.73 -13.04 -9.81
N LEU A 41 7.62 -12.17 -9.31
CA LEU A 41 9.02 -12.18 -9.69
C LEU A 41 9.73 -13.46 -9.24
N SER A 42 9.48 -13.91 -8.01
CA SER A 42 10.10 -15.13 -7.47
C SER A 42 9.73 -16.36 -8.28
N ARG A 43 8.45 -16.50 -8.65
CA ARG A 43 7.96 -17.59 -9.51
C ARG A 43 8.58 -17.52 -10.91
N ALA A 44 8.71 -16.33 -11.47
CA ALA A 44 9.32 -16.11 -12.77
C ALA A 44 10.80 -16.52 -12.77
N LEU A 45 11.59 -16.05 -11.80
CA LEU A 45 13.02 -16.34 -11.70
C LEU A 45 13.27 -17.83 -11.39
N ALA A 46 12.46 -18.44 -10.52
CA ALA A 46 12.53 -19.87 -10.26
C ALA A 46 12.21 -20.70 -11.53
N GLY A 47 11.25 -20.26 -12.34
CA GLY A 47 10.94 -20.83 -13.64
C GLY A 47 12.09 -20.74 -14.65
N LEU A 48 12.95 -19.73 -14.51
CA LEU A 48 14.19 -19.57 -15.29
C LEU A 48 15.40 -20.34 -14.69
N GLY A 49 15.21 -21.07 -13.59
CA GLY A 49 16.22 -21.91 -12.96
C GLY A 49 17.05 -21.22 -11.86
N ALA A 50 16.68 -20.02 -11.42
CA ALA A 50 17.34 -19.34 -10.32
C ALA A 50 16.93 -19.95 -8.95
N GLN A 51 17.85 -19.94 -7.98
CA GLN A 51 17.61 -20.29 -6.58
C GLN A 51 17.17 -19.03 -5.81
N VAL A 52 15.88 -18.71 -5.88
CA VAL A 52 15.35 -17.47 -5.32
C VAL A 52 15.28 -17.54 -3.80
N ASP A 53 15.76 -16.51 -3.13
CA ASP A 53 15.58 -16.24 -1.71
C ASP A 53 14.57 -15.10 -1.53
N ALA A 54 13.28 -15.40 -1.55
CA ALA A 54 12.24 -14.42 -1.29
C ALA A 54 12.08 -14.21 0.21
N ALA A 55 11.97 -12.95 0.65
CA ALA A 55 11.77 -12.65 2.07
C ALA A 55 11.02 -11.33 2.27
N VAL A 56 10.13 -11.31 3.26
CA VAL A 56 9.34 -10.14 3.63
C VAL A 56 9.35 -9.92 5.14
N ALA A 57 9.12 -8.69 5.57
CA ALA A 57 9.17 -8.32 6.97
C ALA A 57 7.91 -7.58 7.43
N GLY A 58 7.63 -7.66 8.74
CA GLY A 58 6.50 -6.99 9.38
C GLY A 58 5.21 -7.83 9.39
N PRO A 59 4.13 -7.28 9.94
CA PRO A 59 2.84 -7.95 9.93
C PRO A 59 2.30 -8.04 8.50
N ILE A 60 1.74 -9.20 8.14
CA ILE A 60 1.11 -9.45 6.84
C ILE A 60 -0.36 -9.72 7.08
N ASP A 61 -1.23 -9.10 6.28
CA ASP A 61 -2.66 -9.38 6.33
C ASP A 61 -2.93 -10.85 5.98
N ARG A 62 -3.82 -11.46 6.75
CA ARG A 62 -4.16 -12.89 6.60
C ARG A 62 -4.76 -13.20 5.22
N THR A 63 -5.46 -12.24 4.62
CA THR A 63 -6.11 -12.41 3.32
C THR A 63 -5.08 -12.55 2.20
N ILE A 64 -4.03 -11.72 2.20
CA ILE A 64 -2.98 -11.78 1.18
C ILE A 64 -2.03 -12.97 1.35
N LEU A 65 -1.90 -13.53 2.56
CA LEU A 65 -1.11 -14.75 2.77
C LEU A 65 -1.61 -15.93 1.93
N GLY A 66 -2.91 -15.96 1.59
CA GLY A 66 -3.50 -16.97 0.72
C GLY A 66 -2.93 -17.02 -0.70
N LEU A 67 -2.24 -15.95 -1.16
CA LEU A 67 -1.56 -15.87 -2.46
C LEU A 67 -0.32 -16.77 -2.53
N ALA A 68 0.30 -17.08 -1.39
CA ALA A 68 1.52 -17.83 -1.31
C ALA A 68 1.30 -19.32 -0.95
N SER A 69 2.27 -20.13 -1.33
CA SER A 69 2.45 -21.50 -0.80
C SER A 69 3.28 -21.46 0.47
N GLU A 70 3.14 -22.48 1.30
CA GLU A 70 4.01 -22.65 2.45
C GLU A 70 5.48 -22.75 2.01
N GLY A 71 6.35 -21.94 2.65
CA GLY A 71 7.79 -21.90 2.35
C GLY A 71 8.17 -21.16 1.08
N GLU A 72 7.23 -20.50 0.38
CA GLU A 72 7.52 -19.74 -0.84
C GLU A 72 8.33 -18.47 -0.57
N PHE A 73 8.25 -17.94 0.64
CA PHE A 73 9.12 -16.86 1.12
C PHE A 73 9.43 -17.01 2.61
N ARG A 74 10.51 -16.38 3.05
CA ARG A 74 10.84 -16.23 4.47
C ARG A 74 10.07 -15.02 5.03
N HIS A 75 9.51 -15.16 6.22
CA HIS A 75 8.80 -14.09 6.90
C HIS A 75 9.41 -13.82 8.27
N ALA A 76 9.72 -12.55 8.53
CA ALA A 76 10.10 -12.06 9.85
C ALA A 76 9.11 -11.02 10.34
N ALA A 77 8.33 -11.35 11.35
CA ALA A 77 7.39 -10.39 11.97
C ALA A 77 8.12 -9.18 12.59
N ARG A 78 9.38 -9.37 13.02
CA ARG A 78 10.29 -8.34 13.56
C ARG A 78 11.74 -8.76 13.31
N GLY A 79 12.63 -7.77 13.23
CA GLY A 79 14.06 -7.99 13.10
C GLY A 79 14.55 -8.02 11.66
N PRO A 80 15.86 -8.22 11.45
CA PRO A 80 16.47 -8.17 10.14
C PRO A 80 16.10 -9.39 9.28
N VAL A 81 15.99 -9.14 7.99
CA VAL A 81 15.82 -10.16 6.94
C VAL A 81 16.88 -9.90 5.90
N GLU A 82 18.05 -10.49 6.08
CA GLU A 82 19.16 -10.36 5.15
C GLU A 82 19.16 -11.49 4.11
N PRO A 83 19.73 -11.25 2.91
CA PRO A 83 19.93 -12.28 1.92
C PRO A 83 20.76 -13.45 2.47
N ARG A 84 20.48 -14.64 1.97
CA ARG A 84 21.32 -15.80 2.25
C ARG A 84 22.72 -15.66 1.61
N GLU A 85 23.67 -16.41 2.13
CA GLU A 85 25.03 -16.42 1.60
C GLU A 85 25.08 -16.78 0.11
N GLY A 86 25.90 -16.05 -0.64
CA GLY A 86 26.05 -16.19 -2.08
C GLY A 86 24.95 -15.49 -2.89
N CYS A 87 24.20 -14.55 -2.31
CA CYS A 87 23.33 -13.65 -3.04
C CYS A 87 24.13 -12.89 -4.12
N ASP A 88 23.66 -12.95 -5.35
CA ASP A 88 24.29 -12.32 -6.52
C ASP A 88 23.46 -11.15 -7.10
N LEU A 89 22.23 -10.97 -6.63
CA LEU A 89 21.35 -9.85 -6.95
C LEU A 89 20.32 -9.66 -5.83
N ALA A 90 20.12 -8.42 -5.37
CA ALA A 90 19.04 -8.07 -4.47
C ALA A 90 18.01 -7.21 -5.22
N VAL A 91 16.74 -7.64 -5.24
CA VAL A 91 15.66 -6.94 -5.91
C VAL A 91 14.70 -6.40 -4.86
N VAL A 92 14.56 -5.08 -4.84
CA VAL A 92 13.60 -4.36 -4.00
C VAL A 92 12.41 -3.97 -4.85
N LEU A 93 11.22 -4.40 -4.44
CA LEU A 93 9.97 -4.20 -5.15
C LEU A 93 9.04 -3.28 -4.36
N ASP A 94 8.28 -2.46 -5.08
CA ASP A 94 7.17 -1.67 -4.55
C ASP A 94 7.54 -0.69 -3.43
N THR A 95 8.76 -0.22 -3.44
CA THR A 95 9.18 0.89 -2.58
C THR A 95 10.50 1.49 -3.02
N GLY A 96 10.57 2.82 -2.97
CA GLY A 96 11.81 3.57 -2.99
C GLY A 96 12.19 4.15 -1.63
N ALA A 97 11.36 3.99 -0.62
CA ALA A 97 11.56 4.59 0.69
C ALA A 97 12.47 3.73 1.57
N GLU A 98 13.68 4.20 1.81
CA GLU A 98 14.68 3.50 2.64
C GLU A 98 14.17 3.25 4.09
N SER A 99 13.32 4.12 4.61
CA SER A 99 12.69 3.97 5.93
C SER A 99 11.76 2.75 6.01
N GLN A 100 11.29 2.25 4.88
CA GLN A 100 10.47 1.04 4.79
C GLN A 100 11.29 -0.25 4.63
N LEU A 101 12.61 -0.15 4.51
CA LEU A 101 13.54 -1.26 4.29
C LEU A 101 14.47 -1.51 5.50
N GLU A 102 14.09 -1.04 6.70
CA GLU A 102 14.92 -1.18 7.91
C GLU A 102 15.38 -2.63 8.18
N HIS A 103 14.56 -3.61 7.80
CA HIS A 103 14.84 -5.02 7.98
C HIS A 103 16.01 -5.56 7.12
N CYS A 104 16.39 -4.88 6.04
CA CYS A 104 17.49 -5.28 5.15
C CYS A 104 18.37 -4.10 4.73
N ARG A 105 18.10 -2.89 5.19
CA ARG A 105 18.74 -1.64 4.78
C ARG A 105 20.25 -1.69 4.86
N ASP A 106 20.79 -2.15 5.98
CA ASP A 106 22.23 -2.11 6.22
C ASP A 106 22.98 -3.04 5.25
N TRP A 107 22.39 -4.19 4.93
CA TRP A 107 22.91 -5.07 3.89
C TRP A 107 22.84 -4.43 2.50
N LEU A 108 21.71 -3.81 2.13
CA LEU A 108 21.56 -3.14 0.84
C LEU A 108 22.56 -2.00 0.66
N ARG A 109 22.80 -1.22 1.72
CA ARG A 109 23.82 -0.15 1.72
C ARG A 109 25.24 -0.67 1.58
N ALA A 110 25.54 -1.83 2.14
CA ALA A 110 26.85 -2.45 2.05
C ALA A 110 27.13 -3.06 0.66
N HIS A 111 26.10 -3.35 -0.14
CA HIS A 111 26.20 -4.04 -1.42
C HIS A 111 25.47 -3.30 -2.56
N PRO A 112 25.69 -2.00 -2.78
CA PRO A 112 24.89 -1.20 -3.72
C PRO A 112 24.96 -1.72 -5.17
N ASP A 113 26.06 -2.34 -5.57
CA ASP A 113 26.25 -2.87 -6.93
C ASP A 113 25.34 -4.07 -7.24
N LEU A 114 24.85 -4.76 -6.20
CA LEU A 114 23.95 -5.89 -6.31
C LEU A 114 22.46 -5.47 -6.26
N VAL A 115 22.16 -4.20 -5.94
CA VAL A 115 20.77 -3.78 -5.69
C VAL A 115 20.11 -3.27 -6.95
N VAL A 116 18.91 -3.81 -7.21
CA VAL A 116 17.99 -3.37 -8.26
C VAL A 116 16.64 -3.01 -7.63
N GLY A 117 16.03 -1.89 -8.04
CA GLY A 117 14.70 -1.47 -7.62
C GLY A 117 13.70 -1.53 -8.78
N ILE A 118 12.47 -1.94 -8.51
CA ILE A 118 11.30 -1.79 -9.39
C ILE A 118 10.17 -1.21 -8.57
N ASP A 119 9.68 0.00 -8.93
CA ASP A 119 8.76 0.75 -8.08
C ASP A 119 7.87 1.67 -8.91
N HIS A 120 6.63 1.88 -8.46
CA HIS A 120 5.68 2.80 -9.10
C HIS A 120 5.41 4.07 -8.29
N HIS A 121 6.04 4.24 -7.13
CA HIS A 121 5.86 5.42 -6.30
C HIS A 121 6.54 6.66 -6.90
N ALA A 122 5.91 7.83 -6.75
CA ALA A 122 6.46 9.10 -7.23
C ALA A 122 7.67 9.59 -6.42
N ASN A 123 7.84 9.09 -5.18
CA ASN A 123 8.88 9.55 -4.26
C ASN A 123 9.65 8.35 -3.69
N GLY A 124 10.96 8.54 -3.54
CA GLY A 124 11.82 7.51 -2.98
C GLY A 124 13.22 8.01 -2.72
N SER A 125 14.07 7.12 -2.23
CA SER A 125 15.49 7.32 -1.98
C SER A 125 16.35 6.61 -3.03
N ALA A 126 17.67 6.80 -2.97
CA ALA A 126 18.61 6.19 -3.91
C ALA A 126 19.14 4.83 -3.41
N ILE A 127 18.42 4.10 -2.56
CA ILE A 127 18.91 2.82 -2.00
C ILE A 127 19.18 1.76 -3.08
N ALA A 128 18.42 1.81 -4.18
CA ALA A 128 18.69 1.02 -5.38
C ALA A 128 19.33 1.92 -6.44
N PRO A 129 20.67 1.86 -6.66
CA PRO A 129 21.34 2.66 -7.69
C PRO A 129 20.83 2.34 -9.11
N VAL A 130 20.53 1.08 -9.37
CA VAL A 130 19.91 0.63 -10.62
C VAL A 130 18.42 0.41 -10.33
N ARG A 131 17.56 1.21 -10.96
CA ARG A 131 16.13 1.13 -10.69
C ARG A 131 15.27 1.48 -11.91
N LEU A 132 14.14 0.84 -11.98
CA LEU A 132 13.04 1.14 -12.89
C LEU A 132 11.90 1.74 -12.06
N VAL A 133 11.51 2.97 -12.38
CA VAL A 133 10.44 3.70 -11.67
C VAL A 133 9.48 4.29 -12.67
N ASP A 134 8.19 3.96 -12.55
CA ASP A 134 7.15 4.58 -13.35
C ASP A 134 5.91 4.90 -12.51
N ALA A 135 5.80 6.15 -12.06
CA ALA A 135 4.66 6.64 -11.28
C ALA A 135 3.35 6.77 -12.08
N SER A 136 3.36 6.49 -13.37
CA SER A 136 2.14 6.40 -14.18
C SER A 136 1.51 5.00 -14.16
N CYS A 137 2.23 3.98 -13.66
CA CYS A 137 1.67 2.67 -13.39
C CYS A 137 0.81 2.70 -12.12
N ALA A 138 -0.33 2.03 -12.16
CA ALA A 138 -1.23 1.96 -11.02
C ALA A 138 -0.75 1.01 -9.91
N SER A 139 0.25 0.16 -10.20
CA SER A 139 0.83 -0.80 -9.25
C SER A 139 2.24 -1.21 -9.69
N CYS A 140 3.06 -1.68 -8.75
CA CYS A 140 4.36 -2.27 -9.05
C CYS A 140 4.20 -3.56 -9.87
N THR A 141 3.16 -4.36 -9.61
CA THR A 141 2.84 -5.55 -10.40
C THR A 141 2.54 -5.21 -11.87
N GLN A 142 1.91 -4.06 -12.16
CA GLN A 142 1.73 -3.60 -13.54
C GLN A 142 3.07 -3.37 -14.23
N LEU A 143 3.96 -2.60 -13.61
CA LEU A 143 5.30 -2.32 -14.14
C LEU A 143 6.14 -3.60 -14.27
N LEU A 144 6.00 -4.51 -13.30
CA LEU A 144 6.70 -5.80 -13.33
C LEU A 144 6.32 -6.66 -14.53
N VAL A 145 5.07 -6.60 -15.01
CA VAL A 145 4.67 -7.36 -16.21
C VAL A 145 5.47 -6.94 -17.45
N GLU A 146 5.80 -5.66 -17.60
CA GLU A 146 6.63 -5.19 -18.70
C GLU A 146 8.06 -5.81 -18.63
N VAL A 147 8.60 -5.93 -17.42
CA VAL A 147 9.89 -6.62 -17.19
C VAL A 147 9.79 -8.12 -17.47
N LEU A 148 8.67 -8.76 -17.09
CA LEU A 148 8.44 -10.18 -17.38
C LEU A 148 8.29 -10.45 -18.87
N ASP A 149 7.70 -9.55 -19.62
CA ASP A 149 7.60 -9.62 -21.08
C ASP A 149 8.98 -9.51 -21.73
N GLU A 150 9.85 -8.61 -21.28
CA GLU A 150 11.27 -8.52 -21.70
C GLU A 150 12.06 -9.78 -21.34
N LEU A 151 11.73 -10.42 -20.21
CA LEU A 151 12.30 -11.71 -19.84
C LEU A 151 11.77 -12.88 -20.70
N GLY A 152 10.71 -12.69 -21.46
CA GLY A 152 10.03 -13.75 -22.20
C GLY A 152 9.35 -14.78 -21.28
N VAL A 153 8.95 -14.37 -20.08
CA VAL A 153 8.27 -15.22 -19.11
C VAL A 153 6.76 -15.11 -19.31
N PRO A 154 6.08 -16.21 -19.68
CA PRO A 154 4.64 -16.18 -19.88
C PRO A 154 3.90 -16.04 -18.55
N LEU A 155 2.84 -15.22 -18.53
CA LEU A 155 1.96 -15.09 -17.37
C LEU A 155 1.17 -16.37 -17.07
N ALA A 156 0.80 -17.09 -18.12
CA ALA A 156 0.10 -18.38 -18.03
C ALA A 156 1.09 -19.55 -18.09
N PRO A 157 0.90 -20.58 -17.26
CA PRO A 157 1.68 -21.81 -17.39
C PRO A 157 1.34 -22.52 -18.71
N ALA A 158 2.31 -23.20 -19.31
CA ALA A 158 2.09 -24.04 -20.49
C ALA A 158 1.05 -25.14 -20.17
N GLY A 159 -0.04 -25.21 -20.95
CA GLY A 159 -1.05 -26.27 -20.83
C GLY A 159 -2.44 -25.85 -20.37
N GLY A 160 -2.73 -24.57 -20.16
CA GLY A 160 -4.10 -24.04 -20.03
C GLY A 160 -4.91 -24.57 -18.83
N ARG A 161 -4.30 -25.23 -17.86
CA ARG A 161 -5.00 -25.67 -16.64
C ARG A 161 -5.17 -24.49 -15.68
N ARG A 162 -6.36 -24.30 -15.12
CA ARG A 162 -6.57 -23.47 -13.93
C ARG A 162 -5.65 -23.96 -12.80
N MET A 163 -4.50 -23.35 -12.68
CA MET A 163 -3.56 -23.59 -11.57
C MET A 163 -3.71 -22.43 -10.58
N ARG A 164 -3.79 -22.75 -9.32
CA ARG A 164 -3.68 -21.76 -8.25
C ARG A 164 -2.20 -21.39 -8.06
N ARG A 165 -1.95 -20.16 -7.61
CA ARG A 165 -0.62 -19.64 -7.29
C ARG A 165 0.28 -19.50 -8.51
N THR A 166 -0.26 -18.87 -9.54
CA THR A 166 0.47 -18.55 -10.77
C THR A 166 1.08 -17.14 -10.68
N ILE A 167 1.97 -16.81 -11.63
CA ILE A 167 2.45 -15.44 -11.83
C ILE A 167 1.26 -14.51 -12.07
N ALA A 168 0.33 -14.91 -12.96
CA ALA A 168 -0.85 -14.12 -13.29
C ALA A 168 -1.75 -13.84 -12.08
N GLU A 169 -1.95 -14.79 -11.18
CA GLU A 169 -2.73 -14.56 -9.96
C GLU A 169 -2.05 -13.58 -9.00
N ALA A 170 -0.73 -13.67 -8.83
CA ALA A 170 0.04 -12.74 -8.00
C ALA A 170 -0.01 -11.32 -8.57
N VAL A 171 0.17 -11.17 -9.87
CA VAL A 171 0.05 -9.89 -10.59
C VAL A 171 -1.37 -9.33 -10.47
N PHE A 172 -2.40 -10.16 -10.68
CA PHE A 172 -3.78 -9.70 -10.58
C PHE A 172 -4.13 -9.24 -9.17
N ALA A 173 -3.65 -9.93 -8.15
CA ALA A 173 -3.88 -9.55 -6.76
C ALA A 173 -3.27 -8.18 -6.45
N GLY A 174 -2.02 -7.92 -6.85
CA GLY A 174 -1.39 -6.61 -6.68
C GLY A 174 -2.14 -5.52 -7.45
N LEU A 175 -2.41 -5.74 -8.73
CA LEU A 175 -3.16 -4.79 -9.55
C LEU A 175 -4.54 -4.48 -8.96
N ALA A 176 -5.27 -5.49 -8.47
CA ALA A 176 -6.60 -5.33 -7.91
C ALA A 176 -6.58 -4.57 -6.58
N THR A 177 -5.63 -4.89 -5.69
CA THR A 177 -5.55 -4.22 -4.38
C THR A 177 -5.18 -2.75 -4.51
N ASP A 178 -4.19 -2.41 -5.33
CA ASP A 178 -3.72 -1.04 -5.50
C ASP A 178 -4.70 -0.15 -6.29
N THR A 179 -5.50 -0.74 -7.17
CA THR A 179 -6.57 -0.04 -7.87
C THR A 179 -7.90 -0.06 -7.12
N GLY A 180 -7.96 -0.61 -5.90
CA GLY A 180 -9.19 -0.81 -5.16
C GLY A 180 -10.23 -1.59 -5.96
N TRP A 181 -9.82 -2.69 -6.54
CA TRP A 181 -10.63 -3.49 -7.47
C TRP A 181 -11.11 -2.66 -8.66
N PHE A 182 -10.16 -1.99 -9.34
CA PHE A 182 -10.40 -1.21 -10.56
C PHE A 182 -11.33 0.01 -10.37
N ARG A 183 -11.48 0.51 -9.12
CA ARG A 183 -12.36 1.65 -8.80
C ARG A 183 -11.64 2.98 -8.65
N PHE A 184 -10.33 2.97 -8.36
CA PHE A 184 -9.58 4.19 -8.15
C PHE A 184 -9.19 4.85 -9.47
N SER A 185 -8.91 6.14 -9.43
CA SER A 185 -8.57 6.94 -10.63
C SER A 185 -7.31 6.48 -11.36
N GLY A 186 -6.41 5.76 -10.70
CA GLY A 186 -5.25 5.13 -11.34
C GLY A 186 -5.58 3.95 -12.24
N ALA A 187 -6.83 3.42 -12.18
CA ALA A 187 -7.27 2.33 -13.07
C ALA A 187 -7.61 2.88 -14.47
N ASP A 188 -6.59 3.19 -15.25
CA ASP A 188 -6.70 3.63 -16.65
C ASP A 188 -6.93 2.46 -17.64
N ASP A 189 -6.92 2.75 -18.94
CA ASP A 189 -7.12 1.75 -19.99
C ASP A 189 -6.04 0.67 -19.98
N ARG A 190 -4.78 0.98 -19.62
CA ARG A 190 -3.68 0.01 -19.50
C ARG A 190 -3.96 -1.01 -18.39
N VAL A 191 -4.52 -0.56 -17.27
CA VAL A 191 -4.95 -1.44 -16.15
C VAL A 191 -6.03 -2.41 -16.60
N TYR A 192 -7.05 -1.94 -17.33
CA TYR A 192 -8.12 -2.80 -17.86
C TYR A 192 -7.61 -3.77 -18.93
N GLN A 193 -6.70 -3.34 -19.81
CA GLN A 193 -6.06 -4.21 -20.81
C GLN A 193 -5.23 -5.31 -20.13
N LEU A 194 -4.44 -4.96 -19.11
CA LEU A 194 -3.70 -5.93 -18.31
C LEU A 194 -4.65 -6.87 -17.56
N GLY A 195 -5.71 -6.37 -16.95
CA GLY A 195 -6.75 -7.18 -16.32
C GLY A 195 -7.35 -8.21 -17.28
N ALA A 196 -7.69 -7.80 -18.51
CA ALA A 196 -8.19 -8.70 -19.54
C ALA A 196 -7.14 -9.76 -19.92
N ARG A 197 -5.87 -9.39 -20.07
CA ARG A 197 -4.76 -10.31 -20.35
C ARG A 197 -4.58 -11.35 -19.21
N LEU A 198 -4.69 -10.93 -17.96
CA LEU A 198 -4.59 -11.81 -16.79
C LEU A 198 -5.76 -12.79 -16.70
N LEU A 199 -6.98 -12.34 -16.99
CA LEU A 199 -8.16 -13.22 -17.09
C LEU A 199 -8.01 -14.25 -18.21
N ALA A 200 -7.50 -13.84 -19.38
CA ALA A 200 -7.18 -14.75 -20.47
C ALA A 200 -6.08 -15.75 -20.12
N ALA A 201 -5.15 -15.37 -19.23
CA ALA A 201 -4.14 -16.25 -18.66
C ALA A 201 -4.70 -17.25 -17.62
N GLY A 202 -6.00 -17.20 -17.31
CA GLY A 202 -6.71 -18.18 -16.49
C GLY A 202 -6.88 -17.80 -15.03
N VAL A 203 -6.69 -16.52 -14.67
CA VAL A 203 -6.94 -16.02 -13.32
C VAL A 203 -8.39 -16.22 -12.93
N ASP A 204 -8.63 -16.84 -11.77
CA ASP A 204 -9.94 -16.93 -11.14
C ASP A 204 -10.17 -15.70 -10.24
N LYS A 205 -10.61 -14.59 -10.86
CA LYS A 205 -10.87 -13.35 -10.14
C LYS A 205 -11.88 -13.50 -9.01
N ASP A 206 -12.87 -14.40 -9.17
CA ASP A 206 -13.91 -14.58 -8.14
C ASP A 206 -13.35 -15.34 -6.93
N ALA A 207 -12.43 -16.28 -7.14
CA ALA A 207 -11.70 -16.93 -6.05
C ALA A 207 -10.76 -15.95 -5.34
N LEU A 208 -10.05 -15.10 -6.09
CA LEU A 208 -9.21 -14.04 -5.52
C LEU A 208 -10.03 -13.02 -4.73
N PHE A 209 -11.17 -12.57 -5.28
CA PHE A 209 -12.07 -11.65 -4.60
C PHE A 209 -12.58 -12.24 -3.27
N ARG A 210 -13.03 -13.49 -3.28
CA ARG A 210 -13.45 -14.16 -2.04
C ARG A 210 -12.33 -14.23 -1.02
N MET A 211 -11.12 -14.51 -1.46
CA MET A 211 -9.96 -14.64 -0.58
C MET A 211 -9.54 -13.29 0.01
N LEU A 212 -9.48 -12.24 -0.82
CA LEU A 212 -8.96 -10.93 -0.43
C LEU A 212 -9.99 -10.06 0.26
N GLU A 213 -11.28 -10.14 -0.15
CA GLU A 213 -12.32 -9.19 0.26
C GLU A 213 -13.46 -9.83 1.07
N GLN A 214 -13.57 -11.16 1.08
CA GLN A 214 -14.66 -11.87 1.75
C GLN A 214 -14.16 -12.86 2.81
N GLY A 215 -12.94 -12.66 3.31
CA GLY A 215 -12.32 -13.47 4.35
C GLY A 215 -12.57 -12.99 5.78
N ASP A 216 -13.33 -11.92 5.97
CA ASP A 216 -13.54 -11.30 7.27
C ASP A 216 -14.33 -12.19 8.25
N ALA A 217 -13.96 -12.14 9.52
CA ALA A 217 -14.75 -12.78 10.57
C ALA A 217 -16.01 -11.95 10.88
N PRO A 218 -17.10 -12.59 11.35
CA PRO A 218 -18.34 -11.87 11.72
C PRO A 218 -18.14 -10.74 12.71
N GLY A 219 -17.15 -10.88 13.62
CA GLY A 219 -16.78 -9.83 14.59
C GLY A 219 -16.34 -8.53 13.94
N ARG A 220 -15.67 -8.58 12.77
CA ARG A 220 -15.26 -7.38 12.05
C ARG A 220 -16.47 -6.54 11.60
N LEU A 221 -17.53 -7.14 11.10
CA LEU A 221 -18.76 -6.40 10.74
C LEU A 221 -19.38 -5.73 11.97
N ALA A 222 -19.37 -6.41 13.13
CA ALA A 222 -19.83 -5.83 14.37
C ALA A 222 -18.95 -4.65 14.84
N LEU A 223 -17.63 -4.73 14.63
CA LEU A 223 -16.69 -3.63 14.90
C LEU A 223 -16.94 -2.43 13.96
N VAL A 224 -17.13 -2.69 12.66
CA VAL A 224 -17.48 -1.66 11.67
C VAL A 224 -18.77 -0.95 12.08
N ALA A 225 -19.83 -1.70 12.46
CA ALA A 225 -21.09 -1.12 12.92
C ALA A 225 -20.90 -0.19 14.13
N ARG A 226 -20.03 -0.56 15.09
CA ARG A 226 -19.71 0.30 16.25
C ARG A 226 -18.99 1.57 15.83
N ALA A 227 -18.01 1.46 14.97
CA ALA A 227 -17.27 2.62 14.44
C ALA A 227 -18.22 3.58 13.70
N LEU A 228 -19.06 3.07 12.80
CA LEU A 228 -20.01 3.88 12.05
C LEU A 228 -21.09 4.52 12.96
N SER A 229 -21.55 3.80 13.99
CA SER A 229 -22.48 4.35 14.97
C SER A 229 -21.87 5.45 15.85
N SER A 230 -20.56 5.55 15.92
CA SER A 230 -19.84 6.59 16.67
C SER A 230 -19.48 7.82 15.84
N ILE A 231 -19.87 7.86 14.56
CA ILE A 231 -19.53 8.97 13.66
C ILE A 231 -20.03 10.28 14.24
N ASP A 232 -19.13 11.24 14.33
CA ASP A 232 -19.37 12.63 14.67
C ASP A 232 -18.87 13.51 13.51
N TYR A 233 -19.76 14.27 12.90
CA TYR A 233 -19.42 15.16 11.81
C TYR A 233 -19.05 16.54 12.31
N CYS A 234 -18.00 17.16 11.78
CA CYS A 234 -17.64 18.54 12.04
C CYS A 234 -17.21 19.26 10.74
N CYS A 235 -16.90 20.56 10.84
CA CYS A 235 -16.50 21.39 9.70
C CYS A 235 -17.55 21.31 8.56
N ASP A 236 -18.81 21.61 8.88
CA ASP A 236 -19.94 21.58 7.94
C ASP A 236 -20.13 20.24 7.22
N GLY A 237 -19.84 19.12 7.92
CA GLY A 237 -19.97 17.76 7.38
C GLY A 237 -18.81 17.33 6.49
N ARG A 238 -17.73 18.12 6.41
CA ARG A 238 -16.53 17.81 5.62
C ARG A 238 -15.58 16.84 6.33
N VAL A 239 -15.70 16.70 7.64
CA VAL A 239 -14.89 15.80 8.46
C VAL A 239 -15.77 14.80 9.20
N ALA A 240 -15.48 13.53 9.06
CA ALA A 240 -16.11 12.46 9.83
C ALA A 240 -15.09 11.86 10.82
N VAL A 241 -15.43 11.86 12.11
CA VAL A 241 -14.59 11.31 13.18
C VAL A 241 -15.29 10.09 13.78
N MET A 242 -14.67 8.92 13.66
CA MET A 242 -15.11 7.67 14.29
C MET A 242 -14.29 7.35 15.53
N ARG A 243 -14.86 6.62 16.48
CA ARG A 243 -14.21 6.23 17.73
C ARG A 243 -14.40 4.75 18.00
N LEU A 244 -13.34 4.07 18.40
CA LEU A 244 -13.37 2.70 18.90
C LEU A 244 -12.60 2.62 20.22
N MET A 245 -13.30 2.17 21.25
CA MET A 245 -12.75 1.91 22.58
C MET A 245 -12.25 0.46 22.69
N ARG A 246 -11.36 0.17 23.61
CA ARG A 246 -10.89 -1.21 23.86
C ARG A 246 -12.05 -2.19 24.09
N ARG A 247 -13.07 -1.76 24.83
CA ARG A 247 -14.30 -2.54 25.05
C ARG A 247 -15.04 -2.94 23.78
N ASP A 248 -14.89 -2.18 22.69
CA ASP A 248 -15.53 -2.49 21.41
C ASP A 248 -14.86 -3.69 20.74
N PHE A 249 -13.53 -3.78 20.81
CA PHE A 249 -12.77 -4.96 20.36
C PHE A 249 -13.09 -6.20 21.21
N GLU A 250 -13.12 -6.05 22.54
CA GLU A 250 -13.48 -7.14 23.45
C GLU A 250 -14.89 -7.66 23.17
N ALA A 251 -15.86 -6.76 22.97
CA ALA A 251 -17.25 -7.12 22.72
C ALA A 251 -17.49 -7.76 21.35
N THR A 252 -16.62 -7.53 20.38
CA THR A 252 -16.71 -8.09 19.02
C THR A 252 -15.76 -9.26 18.79
N GLY A 253 -14.86 -9.55 19.75
CA GLY A 253 -13.83 -10.58 19.62
C GLY A 253 -12.81 -10.27 18.50
N THR A 254 -12.54 -8.97 18.28
CA THR A 254 -11.66 -8.48 17.22
C THR A 254 -10.37 -7.88 17.78
N GLY A 255 -9.42 -7.57 16.89
CA GLY A 255 -8.16 -6.93 17.21
C GLY A 255 -7.84 -5.75 16.29
N VAL A 256 -6.64 -5.22 16.42
CA VAL A 256 -6.16 -4.08 15.61
C VAL A 256 -6.02 -4.43 14.13
N ASP A 257 -5.86 -5.70 13.79
CA ASP A 257 -5.75 -6.18 12.41
C ASP A 257 -7.10 -6.08 11.68
N ASP A 258 -8.22 -6.12 12.43
CA ASP A 258 -9.58 -5.98 11.89
C ASP A 258 -9.96 -4.53 11.53
N LEU A 259 -9.05 -3.57 11.77
CA LEU A 259 -9.26 -2.15 11.42
C LEU A 259 -8.94 -1.82 9.96
N ALA A 260 -8.41 -2.76 9.19
CA ALA A 260 -8.00 -2.53 7.80
C ALA A 260 -9.17 -1.95 6.98
N GLY A 261 -8.94 -0.82 6.29
CA GLY A 261 -9.95 -0.17 5.46
C GLY A 261 -11.07 0.59 6.19
N LEU A 262 -11.32 0.34 7.48
CA LEU A 262 -12.44 0.90 8.23
C LEU A 262 -12.48 2.44 8.22
N VAL A 263 -11.31 3.08 8.30
CA VAL A 263 -11.20 4.55 8.21
C VAL A 263 -11.72 5.11 6.88
N ASN A 264 -11.84 4.31 5.84
CA ASN A 264 -12.31 4.75 4.52
C ASN A 264 -13.84 4.75 4.39
N GLU A 265 -14.58 4.08 5.27
CA GLU A 265 -16.04 3.96 5.17
C GLU A 265 -16.77 5.30 5.00
N PRO A 266 -16.45 6.36 5.77
CA PRO A 266 -17.09 7.66 5.60
C PRO A 266 -16.79 8.36 4.28
N MET A 267 -15.77 7.91 3.52
CA MET A 267 -15.44 8.50 2.21
C MET A 267 -16.53 8.28 1.16
N SER A 268 -17.48 7.37 1.41
CA SER A 268 -18.68 7.19 0.58
C SER A 268 -19.66 8.37 0.66
N VAL A 269 -19.58 9.20 1.72
CA VAL A 269 -20.40 10.40 1.88
C VAL A 269 -19.86 11.54 1.02
N GLY A 270 -20.71 12.14 0.17
CA GLY A 270 -20.30 13.13 -0.82
C GLY A 270 -19.60 14.36 -0.22
N THR A 271 -20.09 14.86 0.92
CA THR A 271 -19.54 16.04 1.60
C THR A 271 -18.25 15.77 2.38
N VAL A 272 -17.97 14.52 2.76
CA VAL A 272 -16.79 14.16 3.56
C VAL A 272 -15.54 14.26 2.71
N GLU A 273 -14.60 15.08 3.13
CA GLU A 273 -13.27 15.26 2.57
C GLU A 273 -12.19 14.57 3.41
N VAL A 274 -12.40 14.52 4.73
CA VAL A 274 -11.48 13.88 5.68
C VAL A 274 -12.24 12.88 6.55
N SER A 275 -11.69 11.70 6.70
CA SER A 275 -12.13 10.71 7.67
C SER A 275 -11.03 10.44 8.69
N VAL A 276 -11.43 10.39 9.95
CA VAL A 276 -10.55 10.09 11.07
C VAL A 276 -11.11 8.91 11.87
N LEU A 277 -10.26 7.92 12.11
CA LEU A 277 -10.55 6.83 13.04
C LEU A 277 -9.67 6.98 14.28
N LEU A 278 -10.30 7.20 15.42
CA LEU A 278 -9.66 7.22 16.74
C LEU A 278 -9.82 5.86 17.40
N THR A 279 -8.70 5.26 17.81
CA THR A 279 -8.66 3.95 18.43
C THR A 279 -7.94 4.03 19.77
N GLU A 280 -8.60 3.65 20.85
CA GLU A 280 -8.01 3.62 22.17
C GLU A 280 -6.92 2.53 22.26
N SER A 281 -5.66 2.94 22.35
CA SER A 281 -4.53 2.03 22.58
C SER A 281 -4.38 1.67 24.05
N ASP A 282 -4.52 2.68 24.90
CA ASP A 282 -4.65 2.57 26.35
C ASP A 282 -5.49 3.77 26.88
N PRO A 283 -5.89 3.83 28.15
CA PRO A 283 -6.74 4.90 28.68
C PRO A 283 -6.19 6.33 28.51
N THR A 284 -4.89 6.46 28.24
CA THR A 284 -4.18 7.74 28.12
C THR A 284 -3.54 7.96 26.74
N LEU A 285 -3.78 7.03 25.79
CA LEU A 285 -3.18 7.09 24.47
C LEU A 285 -4.18 6.63 23.38
N VAL A 286 -4.47 7.50 22.46
CA VAL A 286 -5.35 7.25 21.30
C VAL A 286 -4.54 7.27 20.02
N LYS A 287 -4.66 6.22 19.20
CA LYS A 287 -4.15 6.23 17.83
C LYS A 287 -5.17 6.93 16.94
N ALA A 288 -4.74 7.92 16.18
CA ALA A 288 -5.51 8.58 15.16
C ALA A 288 -5.03 8.14 13.77
N SER A 289 -5.95 7.68 12.93
CA SER A 289 -5.70 7.36 11.53
C SER A 289 -6.50 8.33 10.67
N PHE A 290 -5.83 9.01 9.77
CA PHE A 290 -6.41 10.04 8.92
C PHE A 290 -6.43 9.59 7.47
N ARG A 291 -7.51 9.93 6.76
CA ARG A 291 -7.62 9.79 5.31
C ARG A 291 -8.25 11.03 4.71
N SER A 292 -7.87 11.40 3.48
CA SER A 292 -8.55 12.43 2.69
C SER A 292 -8.87 11.92 1.30
N LYS A 293 -9.91 12.51 0.69
CA LYS A 293 -10.23 12.28 -0.70
C LYS A 293 -9.17 12.93 -1.60
N PRO A 294 -8.76 12.27 -2.70
CA PRO A 294 -8.03 12.96 -3.75
C PRO A 294 -8.90 14.05 -4.37
N PRO A 295 -8.32 15.06 -5.05
CA PRO A 295 -9.10 16.11 -5.69
C PRO A 295 -10.03 15.52 -6.75
N ALA A 296 -11.24 16.05 -6.86
CA ALA A 296 -12.26 15.60 -7.81
C ALA A 296 -11.85 15.82 -9.29
N VAL A 297 -10.95 16.79 -9.52
CA VAL A 297 -10.37 17.09 -10.84
C VAL A 297 -8.85 17.24 -10.71
N ALA A 298 -8.11 16.96 -11.77
CA ALA A 298 -6.66 17.12 -11.79
C ALA A 298 -6.28 18.58 -11.45
N GLY A 299 -5.36 18.75 -10.48
CA GLY A 299 -4.95 20.06 -9.99
C GLY A 299 -5.94 20.74 -9.02
N GLY A 300 -7.02 20.05 -8.64
CA GLY A 300 -7.99 20.55 -7.65
C GLY A 300 -7.41 20.53 -6.22
N THR A 301 -8.10 21.22 -5.32
CA THR A 301 -7.73 21.28 -3.89
C THR A 301 -8.08 19.96 -3.19
N PHE A 302 -7.28 19.59 -2.21
CA PHE A 302 -7.50 18.46 -1.30
C PHE A 302 -6.96 18.79 0.08
N VAL A 303 -7.34 18.03 1.07
CA VAL A 303 -6.82 18.17 2.44
C VAL A 303 -5.58 17.29 2.60
N ASP A 304 -4.44 17.92 2.93
CA ASP A 304 -3.22 17.20 3.28
C ASP A 304 -3.32 16.68 4.73
N VAL A 305 -3.66 15.40 4.88
CA VAL A 305 -3.77 14.79 6.21
C VAL A 305 -2.42 14.50 6.87
N ASN A 306 -1.32 14.53 6.13
CA ASN A 306 0.01 14.49 6.73
C ASN A 306 0.28 15.75 7.54
N HIS A 307 -0.14 16.92 7.03
CA HIS A 307 -0.09 18.17 7.78
C HIS A 307 -0.96 18.10 9.06
N LEU A 308 -2.18 17.56 8.96
CA LEU A 308 -3.03 17.34 10.14
C LEU A 308 -2.41 16.42 11.18
N ALA A 309 -1.81 15.31 10.76
CA ALA A 309 -1.11 14.38 11.65
C ALA A 309 0.10 15.02 12.32
N GLY A 310 0.79 15.94 11.64
CA GLY A 310 1.93 16.71 12.17
C GLY A 310 1.61 17.53 13.42
N HIS A 311 0.36 17.98 13.62
CA HIS A 311 -0.08 18.66 14.85
C HIS A 311 0.00 17.76 16.11
N PHE A 312 0.19 16.46 15.92
CA PHE A 312 0.27 15.44 16.97
C PHE A 312 1.59 14.65 16.89
N ASP A 313 2.65 15.24 16.34
CA ASP A 313 3.94 14.59 16.10
C ASP A 313 3.81 13.28 15.28
N GLY A 314 2.78 13.22 14.45
CA GLY A 314 2.50 12.14 13.51
C GLY A 314 3.01 12.43 12.11
N GLY A 315 2.68 11.53 11.17
CA GLY A 315 3.07 11.69 9.78
C GLY A 315 2.50 10.61 8.87
N GLY A 316 2.87 10.69 7.58
CA GLY A 316 2.42 9.77 6.55
C GLY A 316 2.47 10.40 5.16
N HIS A 317 1.53 10.01 4.32
CA HIS A 317 1.31 10.57 2.99
C HIS A 317 0.21 11.63 3.00
N VAL A 318 0.13 12.43 1.95
CA VAL A 318 -0.84 13.52 1.82
C VAL A 318 -2.29 13.07 2.00
N HIS A 319 -2.63 11.84 1.59
CA HIS A 319 -3.98 11.26 1.71
C HIS A 319 -4.11 10.18 2.78
N ALA A 320 -3.01 9.79 3.45
CA ALA A 320 -3.01 8.71 4.44
C ALA A 320 -1.94 8.93 5.51
N ALA A 321 -2.34 9.37 6.69
CA ALA A 321 -1.43 9.67 7.78
C ALA A 321 -1.92 9.10 9.11
N GLY A 322 -1.05 9.07 10.12
CA GLY A 322 -1.37 8.59 11.46
C GLY A 322 -0.62 9.35 12.55
N ALA A 323 -1.20 9.40 13.73
CA ALA A 323 -0.60 10.01 14.89
C ALA A 323 -0.94 9.23 16.17
N ARG A 324 -0.20 9.52 17.24
CA ARG A 324 -0.54 9.10 18.62
C ARG A 324 -0.89 10.33 19.42
N VAL A 325 -2.13 10.39 19.89
CA VAL A 325 -2.66 11.53 20.66
C VAL A 325 -2.72 11.14 22.13
N ALA A 326 -1.92 11.79 22.95
CA ALA A 326 -1.96 11.59 24.40
C ALA A 326 -3.24 12.19 24.99
N GLY A 327 -3.84 11.48 25.95
CA GLY A 327 -5.07 11.84 26.65
C GLY A 327 -6.16 10.79 26.47
N SER A 328 -7.31 11.03 27.08
CA SER A 328 -8.51 10.23 26.94
C SER A 328 -9.10 10.32 25.51
N MET A 329 -10.02 9.41 25.17
CA MET A 329 -10.70 9.42 23.89
C MET A 329 -11.42 10.77 23.61
N ASP A 330 -12.08 11.35 24.60
CA ASP A 330 -12.80 12.62 24.44
C ASP A 330 -11.84 13.79 24.25
N GLU A 331 -10.74 13.84 24.97
CA GLU A 331 -9.70 14.87 24.79
C GLU A 331 -9.05 14.75 23.40
N ALA A 332 -8.70 13.52 22.99
CA ALA A 332 -8.13 13.29 21.67
C ALA A 332 -9.10 13.69 20.55
N ALA A 333 -10.38 13.33 20.68
CA ALA A 333 -11.41 13.71 19.71
C ALA A 333 -11.62 15.22 19.63
N ALA A 334 -11.61 15.91 20.78
CA ALA A 334 -11.73 17.38 20.82
C ALA A 334 -10.53 18.06 20.14
N ARG A 335 -9.30 17.59 20.42
CA ARG A 335 -8.07 18.13 19.81
C ARG A 335 -8.02 17.87 18.30
N VAL A 336 -8.42 16.70 17.85
CA VAL A 336 -8.47 16.37 16.41
C VAL A 336 -9.48 17.24 15.69
N ARG A 337 -10.69 17.42 16.26
CA ARG A 337 -11.69 18.34 15.66
C ARG A 337 -11.20 19.78 15.59
N ALA A 338 -10.53 20.28 16.64
CA ALA A 338 -9.97 21.62 16.65
C ALA A 338 -8.88 21.79 15.58
N ALA A 339 -8.00 20.81 15.40
CA ALA A 339 -6.98 20.84 14.34
C ALA A 339 -7.62 20.85 12.93
N CYS A 340 -8.65 20.02 12.71
CA CYS A 340 -9.39 20.05 11.45
C CYS A 340 -10.09 21.40 11.22
N ALA A 341 -10.76 21.97 12.22
CA ALA A 341 -11.40 23.26 12.10
C ALA A 341 -10.41 24.38 11.73
N SER A 342 -9.28 24.45 12.42
CA SER A 342 -8.20 25.43 12.12
C SER A 342 -7.64 25.26 10.70
N TYR A 343 -7.52 24.00 10.22
CA TYR A 343 -7.07 23.74 8.84
C TYR A 343 -8.05 24.35 7.82
N PHE A 344 -9.35 24.12 8.00
CA PHE A 344 -10.37 24.61 7.08
C PHE A 344 -10.59 26.12 7.15
N GLU A 345 -10.43 26.74 8.32
CA GLU A 345 -10.46 28.19 8.48
C GLU A 345 -9.29 28.86 7.73
N SER A 346 -8.05 28.35 7.91
CA SER A 346 -6.88 28.91 7.23
C SER A 346 -6.91 28.70 5.71
N ALA A 347 -7.45 27.59 5.22
CA ALA A 347 -7.63 27.34 3.79
C ALA A 347 -8.73 28.22 3.17
N GLY A 348 -9.77 28.56 3.92
CA GLY A 348 -10.83 29.48 3.51
C GLY A 348 -10.32 30.92 3.30
N ASP A 349 -9.46 31.38 4.18
CA ASP A 349 -8.85 32.72 4.10
C ASP A 349 -7.88 32.85 2.92
N ALA A 350 -7.13 31.77 2.58
CA ALA A 350 -6.25 31.76 1.41
C ALA A 350 -7.02 31.80 0.08
N GLY A 351 -8.20 31.16 0.03
CA GLY A 351 -9.10 31.24 -1.14
C GLY A 351 -9.78 32.60 -1.34
N ALA A 352 -10.10 33.27 -0.25
CA ALA A 352 -10.71 34.62 -0.29
C ALA A 352 -9.71 35.71 -0.73
N ALA A 353 -8.41 35.53 -0.39
CA ALA A 353 -7.37 36.50 -0.78
C ALA A 353 -6.99 36.42 -2.27
N SER A 354 -7.19 35.27 -2.94
CA SER A 354 -6.91 35.12 -4.37
C SER A 354 -8.05 35.57 -5.30
N GLY A 355 -9.26 35.81 -4.75
CA GLY A 355 -10.44 36.27 -5.50
C GLY A 355 -10.64 37.77 -5.58
N ALA A 356 -9.81 38.60 -4.95
CA ALA A 356 -9.97 40.06 -4.87
C ALA A 356 -9.08 40.86 -5.84
N GLY A 357 -8.47 40.19 -6.81
CA GLY A 357 -7.55 40.84 -7.75
C GLY A 357 -7.84 40.56 -9.20
N ASP A 358 -9.05 40.86 -9.72
CA ASP A 358 -9.26 41.14 -11.15
C ASP A 358 -10.67 41.73 -11.35
N THR A 359 -10.83 42.99 -11.02
CA THR A 359 -11.88 43.87 -11.62
C THR A 359 -11.29 45.25 -11.75
N VAL A 360 -10.65 45.54 -12.84
CA VAL A 360 -10.66 46.85 -13.56
C VAL A 360 -10.51 46.54 -15.06
#